data_21adb252f763efd55ccfb56e3bc4e25f
#
_entry.id   21adb252f763efd55ccfb56e3bc4e25f
#
_cell.length_a   1.000
_cell.length_b   1.000
_cell.length_c   1.000
_cell.angle_alpha   90.00
_cell.angle_beta   90.00
_cell.angle_gamma   90.00
#
_symmetry.space_group_name_H-M   'P 1'
#
loop_
_entity.id
_entity.type
_entity.pdbx_description
1 polymer ?
#
loop_
_entity_poly.entity_id
_entity_poly.type
_entity_poly.pdbx_seq_one_letter_code
_entity_poly.pdbx_strand_id
1 'polypeptide(L)'
;GYEVLVMVVCGLVLAFGLPLLMNLDSNFVNFYREQGFAVNRMDFMPGVTTDVIDVGHVIGLTPHFKFKEVYYTRGIQEASPLHRETFWAAMDASSRLSRRYTGGDGGSFLHTIEPSVMYEYVPGSNQSQIAQIDQVDDIPKKNLLTYSLRTKLLEQQVNGQSFNWLDLTLAQSYHVGGVQTRAREFTPGVLPFLGSLTQPLQPATVEVQGRKLSDLWLRAVIGNT
;
A
#
# COMPACT_ATOMS: atom_id res chain seq x y z
N GLY A 1 -20.36 -13.47 5.54
CA GLY A 1 -19.61 -12.69 6.53
C GLY A 1 -19.00 -11.39 6.02
N TYR A 2 -18.51 -11.34 4.78
CA TYR A 2 -17.83 -10.14 4.24
C TYR A 2 -18.82 -9.06 3.80
N GLU A 3 -20.00 -9.45 3.34
CA GLU A 3 -21.06 -8.51 2.94
C GLU A 3 -21.47 -7.57 4.07
N VAL A 4 -21.53 -8.10 5.29
CA VAL A 4 -21.84 -7.31 6.49
C VAL A 4 -20.73 -6.31 6.80
N LEU A 5 -19.47 -6.70 6.67
CA LEU A 5 -18.33 -5.82 6.90
C LEU A 5 -18.28 -4.69 5.87
N VAL A 6 -18.49 -5.00 4.60
CA VAL A 6 -18.55 -4.01 3.51
C VAL A 6 -19.72 -3.03 3.74
N MET A 7 -20.91 -3.54 4.08
CA MET A 7 -22.06 -2.67 4.39
C MET A 7 -21.81 -1.80 5.62
N VAL A 8 -21.18 -2.32 6.66
CA VAL A 8 -20.85 -1.55 7.87
C VAL A 8 -19.83 -0.46 7.55
N VAL A 9 -18.76 -0.78 6.81
CA VAL A 9 -17.75 0.21 6.42
C VAL A 9 -18.36 1.29 5.53
N CYS A 10 -19.10 0.91 4.48
CA CYS A 10 -19.80 1.87 3.62
C CYS A 10 -20.83 2.68 4.39
N GLY A 11 -21.59 2.05 5.29
CA GLY A 11 -22.59 2.71 6.12
C GLY A 11 -21.99 3.73 7.09
N LEU A 12 -20.88 3.40 7.74
CA LEU A 12 -20.18 4.33 8.62
C LEU A 12 -19.63 5.53 7.85
N VAL A 13 -19.04 5.31 6.69
CA VAL A 13 -18.47 6.40 5.88
C VAL A 13 -19.57 7.31 5.34
N LEU A 14 -20.69 6.76 4.85
CA LEU A 14 -21.84 7.53 4.40
C LEU A 14 -22.50 8.30 5.56
N ALA A 15 -22.57 7.70 6.74
CA ALA A 15 -23.13 8.34 7.93
C ALA A 15 -22.33 9.55 8.42
N PHE A 16 -21.02 9.56 8.21
CA PHE A 16 -20.14 10.67 8.59
C PHE A 16 -19.92 11.70 7.48
N GLY A 17 -20.54 11.53 6.29
CA GLY A 17 -20.41 12.46 5.17
C GLY A 17 -18.97 12.61 4.65
N LEU A 18 -18.12 11.61 4.86
CA LEU A 18 -16.73 11.63 4.40
C LEU A 18 -16.69 11.47 2.87
N PRO A 19 -15.85 12.24 2.17
CA PRO A 19 -15.66 12.06 0.74
C PRO A 19 -15.02 10.69 0.46
N LEU A 20 -15.68 9.89 -0.37
CA LEU A 20 -15.23 8.58 -0.79
C LEU A 20 -14.59 8.66 -2.16
N LEU A 21 -13.41 8.11 -2.26
CA LEU A 21 -12.76 7.80 -3.53
C LEU A 21 -12.95 6.31 -3.82
N MET A 22 -13.62 6.01 -4.92
CA MET A 22 -13.86 4.63 -5.36
C MET A 22 -13.02 4.34 -6.59
N ASN A 23 -12.40 3.18 -6.62
CA ASN A 23 -11.72 2.66 -7.80
C ASN A 23 -12.21 1.24 -8.11
N LEU A 24 -12.15 0.88 -9.38
CA LEU A 24 -12.49 -0.45 -9.85
C LEU A 24 -11.40 -0.90 -10.82
N ASP A 25 -10.73 -1.98 -10.47
CA ASP A 25 -9.83 -2.68 -11.36
C ASP A 25 -10.51 -3.98 -11.80
N SER A 26 -10.52 -4.23 -13.10
CA SER A 26 -11.06 -5.47 -13.68
C SER A 26 -10.17 -5.94 -14.82
N ASN A 27 -9.85 -7.22 -14.83
CA ASN A 27 -8.99 -7.81 -15.85
C ASN A 27 -9.53 -9.17 -16.29
N PHE A 28 -9.42 -9.45 -17.58
CA PHE A 28 -9.72 -10.75 -18.14
C PHE A 28 -8.49 -11.28 -18.88
N VAL A 29 -8.06 -12.48 -18.53
CA VAL A 29 -6.88 -13.11 -19.13
C VAL A 29 -7.23 -14.52 -19.61
N ASN A 30 -6.84 -14.82 -20.83
CA ASN A 30 -6.90 -16.16 -21.40
C ASN A 30 -5.49 -16.76 -21.42
N PHE A 31 -5.27 -17.79 -20.63
CA PHE A 31 -4.03 -18.57 -20.67
C PHE A 31 -4.22 -19.78 -21.56
N TYR A 32 -3.68 -19.68 -22.77
CA TYR A 32 -3.69 -20.76 -23.74
C TYR A 32 -2.31 -21.42 -23.84
N ARG A 33 -2.31 -22.77 -23.85
CA ARG A 33 -1.12 -23.57 -24.13
C ARG A 33 -1.49 -24.63 -25.16
N GLU A 34 -0.63 -24.85 -26.13
CA GLU A 34 -0.83 -25.92 -27.15
C GLU A 34 -0.85 -27.31 -26.51
N GLN A 35 -0.07 -27.52 -25.46
CA GLN A 35 -0.06 -28.75 -24.66
C GLN A 35 -0.17 -28.39 -23.18
N GLY A 36 -1.14 -28.97 -22.48
CA GLY A 36 -1.30 -28.82 -21.07
C GLY A 36 -2.56 -28.06 -20.64
N PHE A 37 -2.40 -27.25 -19.60
CA PHE A 37 -3.50 -26.61 -18.89
C PHE A 37 -3.84 -25.24 -19.53
N ALA A 38 -5.08 -25.12 -20.00
CA ALA A 38 -5.63 -23.84 -20.46
C ALA A 38 -6.71 -23.37 -19.48
N VAL A 39 -6.68 -22.08 -19.11
CA VAL A 39 -7.64 -21.49 -18.18
C VAL A 39 -7.90 -20.04 -18.50
N ASN A 40 -9.15 -19.61 -18.35
CA ASN A 40 -9.50 -18.21 -18.33
C ASN A 40 -9.59 -17.72 -16.91
N ARG A 41 -9.08 -16.52 -16.64
CA ARG A 41 -9.18 -15.84 -15.37
C ARG A 41 -9.86 -14.49 -15.55
N MET A 42 -10.78 -14.20 -14.66
CA MET A 42 -11.43 -12.90 -14.55
C MET A 42 -11.17 -12.35 -13.15
N ASP A 43 -10.59 -11.19 -13.07
CA ASP A 43 -10.29 -10.47 -11.83
C ASP A 43 -11.26 -9.30 -11.68
N PHE A 44 -11.76 -9.10 -10.48
CA PHE A 44 -12.59 -7.97 -10.10
C PHE A 44 -12.13 -7.43 -8.75
N MET A 45 -11.72 -6.16 -8.71
CA MET A 45 -11.15 -5.56 -7.50
C MET A 45 -11.68 -4.14 -7.28
N PRO A 46 -12.87 -3.98 -6.68
CA PRO A 46 -13.35 -2.70 -6.21
C PRO A 46 -12.56 -2.24 -4.99
N GLY A 47 -12.26 -0.96 -4.94
CA GLY A 47 -11.57 -0.33 -3.83
C GLY A 47 -12.28 0.94 -3.37
N VAL A 48 -12.17 1.21 -2.08
CA VAL A 48 -12.70 2.42 -1.43
C VAL A 48 -11.61 2.98 -0.53
N THR A 49 -11.39 4.27 -0.62
CA THR A 49 -10.61 5.04 0.35
C THR A 49 -11.35 6.33 0.70
N THR A 50 -11.10 6.86 1.88
CA THR A 50 -11.61 8.18 2.23
C THR A 50 -10.53 9.23 1.95
N ASP A 51 -10.94 10.49 1.92
CA ASP A 51 -10.00 11.58 2.12
C ASP A 51 -9.41 11.54 3.54
N VAL A 52 -8.37 12.33 3.79
CA VAL A 52 -7.72 12.39 5.10
C VAL A 52 -8.69 12.87 6.16
N ILE A 53 -8.92 12.03 7.17
CA ILE A 53 -9.68 12.38 8.36
C ILE A 53 -8.75 13.10 9.33
N ASP A 54 -8.97 14.38 9.52
CA ASP A 54 -8.15 15.20 10.44
C ASP A 54 -8.55 14.96 11.89
N VAL A 55 -7.62 14.50 12.69
CA VAL A 55 -7.81 14.29 14.14
C VAL A 55 -7.00 15.33 14.92
N GLY A 56 -7.70 16.33 15.43
CA GLY A 56 -7.12 17.37 16.28
C GLY A 56 -6.12 18.28 15.56
N HIS A 57 -6.19 18.38 14.25
CA HIS A 57 -5.26 19.14 13.39
C HIS A 57 -3.78 18.71 13.51
N VAL A 58 -3.55 17.49 14.00
CA VAL A 58 -2.21 16.94 14.22
C VAL A 58 -2.00 15.65 13.45
N ILE A 59 -3.01 14.78 13.43
CA ILE A 59 -2.92 13.45 12.82
C ILE A 59 -3.97 13.33 11.71
N GLY A 60 -3.51 12.99 10.51
CA GLY A 60 -4.36 12.58 9.41
C GLY A 60 -4.51 11.06 9.40
N LEU A 61 -5.75 10.57 9.35
CA LEU A 61 -6.06 9.16 9.21
C LEU A 61 -6.67 8.91 7.84
N THR A 62 -6.21 7.88 7.14
CA THR A 62 -6.74 7.49 5.83
C THR A 62 -7.01 5.98 5.81
N PRO A 63 -8.26 5.56 5.96
CA PRO A 63 -8.65 4.17 5.79
C PRO A 63 -8.72 3.79 4.30
N HIS A 64 -8.29 2.57 4.01
CA HIS A 64 -8.32 1.97 2.70
C HIS A 64 -8.97 0.59 2.80
N PHE A 65 -9.78 0.25 1.83
CA PHE A 65 -10.34 -1.07 1.70
C PHE A 65 -10.40 -1.47 0.23
N LYS A 66 -9.99 -2.71 -0.08
CA LYS A 66 -10.17 -3.33 -1.39
C LYS A 66 -10.70 -4.74 -1.21
N PHE A 67 -11.70 -5.06 -2.00
CA PHE A 67 -12.17 -6.43 -2.15
C PHE A 67 -11.61 -6.99 -3.46
N LYS A 68 -11.25 -8.25 -3.47
CA LYS A 68 -10.78 -8.91 -4.68
C LYS A 68 -11.49 -10.23 -4.84
N GLU A 69 -12.13 -10.40 -5.99
CA GLU A 69 -12.69 -11.67 -6.46
C GLU A 69 -11.98 -12.10 -7.73
N VAL A 70 -11.57 -13.36 -7.78
CA VAL A 70 -10.92 -13.95 -8.95
C VAL A 70 -11.67 -15.22 -9.31
N TYR A 71 -12.15 -15.27 -10.53
CA TYR A 71 -12.82 -16.41 -11.11
C TYR A 71 -11.91 -17.13 -12.10
N TYR A 72 -11.84 -18.45 -12.00
CA TYR A 72 -11.11 -19.33 -12.92
C TYR A 72 -12.07 -20.32 -13.57
N THR A 73 -11.95 -20.54 -14.87
CA THR A 73 -12.82 -21.50 -15.57
C THR A 73 -12.55 -22.94 -15.20
N ARG A 74 -11.38 -23.24 -14.59
CA ARG A 74 -11.06 -24.58 -14.05
C ARG A 74 -9.94 -24.52 -13.00
N GLY A 75 -9.94 -25.50 -12.09
CA GLY A 75 -8.86 -25.75 -11.15
C GLY A 75 -7.75 -26.64 -11.69
N ILE A 76 -6.68 -26.84 -10.90
CA ILE A 76 -5.55 -27.70 -11.27
C ILE A 76 -5.98 -29.18 -11.34
N GLN A 77 -6.70 -29.66 -10.33
CA GLN A 77 -7.08 -31.05 -10.18
C GLN A 77 -8.48 -31.33 -10.72
N GLU A 78 -9.36 -30.35 -10.67
CA GLU A 78 -10.75 -30.47 -11.07
C GLU A 78 -11.03 -29.61 -12.29
N ALA A 79 -11.78 -30.15 -13.26
CA ALA A 79 -12.23 -29.41 -14.42
C ALA A 79 -13.40 -28.45 -14.11
N SER A 80 -13.73 -28.26 -12.84
CA SER A 80 -14.78 -27.36 -12.37
C SER A 80 -14.26 -25.92 -12.21
N PRO A 81 -15.14 -24.92 -12.42
CA PRO A 81 -14.81 -23.53 -12.14
C PRO A 81 -14.47 -23.33 -10.66
N LEU A 82 -13.53 -22.43 -10.40
CA LEU A 82 -13.14 -22.01 -9.06
C LEU A 82 -13.30 -20.51 -8.94
N HIS A 83 -13.63 -20.06 -7.74
CA HIS A 83 -13.56 -18.65 -7.39
C HIS A 83 -12.77 -18.47 -6.09
N ARG A 84 -12.15 -17.32 -5.95
CA ARG A 84 -11.43 -16.91 -4.76
C ARG A 84 -11.78 -15.50 -4.40
N GLU A 85 -12.19 -15.33 -3.17
CA GLU A 85 -12.47 -14.05 -2.56
C GLU A 85 -11.40 -13.71 -1.53
N THR A 86 -10.99 -12.48 -1.50
CA THR A 86 -10.10 -11.93 -0.47
C THR A 86 -10.32 -10.43 -0.33
N PHE A 87 -9.77 -9.83 0.71
CA PHE A 87 -9.78 -8.39 0.85
C PHE A 87 -8.44 -7.89 1.38
N TRP A 88 -8.18 -6.63 1.12
CA TRP A 88 -7.10 -5.87 1.71
C TRP A 88 -7.71 -4.70 2.46
N ALA A 89 -7.35 -4.57 3.74
CA ALA A 89 -7.72 -3.46 4.57
C ALA A 89 -6.45 -2.78 5.10
N ALA A 90 -6.42 -1.47 5.06
CA ALA A 90 -5.32 -0.70 5.61
C ALA A 90 -5.79 0.59 6.28
N MET A 91 -4.98 1.04 7.24
CA MET A 91 -5.14 2.33 7.91
C MET A 91 -3.80 3.03 7.90
N ASP A 92 -3.74 4.19 7.27
CA ASP A 92 -2.61 5.10 7.34
C ASP A 92 -2.86 6.16 8.42
N ALA A 93 -1.87 6.41 9.26
CA ALA A 93 -1.86 7.49 10.22
C ALA A 93 -0.59 8.32 10.00
N SER A 94 -0.74 9.58 9.65
CA SER A 94 0.38 10.46 9.33
C SER A 94 0.25 11.82 10.02
N SER A 95 1.39 12.47 10.20
CA SER A 95 1.47 13.83 10.73
C SER A 95 2.49 14.63 9.95
N ARG A 96 2.34 15.95 9.97
CA ARG A 96 3.29 16.85 9.35
C ARG A 96 3.64 17.98 10.33
N LEU A 97 4.91 18.01 10.72
CA LEU A 97 5.49 19.08 11.51
C LEU A 97 6.37 19.92 10.59
N SER A 98 6.16 21.23 10.55
CA SER A 98 6.96 22.12 9.72
C SER A 98 7.42 23.34 10.50
N ARG A 99 8.66 23.77 10.22
CA ARG A 99 9.21 25.00 10.80
C ARG A 99 9.95 25.78 9.71
N ARG A 100 9.67 27.06 9.66
CA ARG A 100 10.37 28.00 8.79
C ARG A 100 11.44 28.76 9.59
N TYR A 101 12.62 28.86 9.01
CA TYR A 101 13.75 29.63 9.51
C TYR A 101 14.05 30.70 8.50
N THR A 102 14.30 31.93 8.97
CA THR A 102 14.70 33.05 8.10
C THR A 102 16.22 33.07 8.00
N GLY A 103 16.75 33.10 6.78
CA GLY A 103 18.18 33.30 6.52
C GLY A 103 18.59 34.76 6.63
N GLY A 104 19.86 35.03 6.88
CA GLY A 104 20.39 36.37 7.04
C GLY A 104 20.41 37.24 5.76
N ASP A 105 20.26 36.59 4.60
CA ASP A 105 20.25 37.16 3.24
C ASP A 105 18.82 37.35 2.68
N GLY A 106 17.79 37.17 3.51
CA GLY A 106 16.37 37.32 3.14
C GLY A 106 15.74 36.05 2.54
N GLY A 107 16.50 34.98 2.35
CA GLY A 107 15.99 33.66 2.03
C GLY A 107 15.33 32.98 3.24
N SER A 108 14.63 31.88 3.02
CA SER A 108 14.04 31.10 4.10
C SER A 108 14.24 29.61 3.90
N PHE A 109 14.39 28.87 5.01
CA PHE A 109 14.45 27.41 5.02
C PHE A 109 13.17 26.87 5.64
N LEU A 110 12.52 25.91 4.93
CA LEU A 110 11.39 25.16 5.44
C LEU A 110 11.88 23.74 5.78
N HIS A 111 11.90 23.43 7.06
CA HIS A 111 12.14 22.08 7.54
C HIS A 111 10.81 21.38 7.82
N THR A 112 10.61 20.22 7.22
CA THR A 112 9.40 19.43 7.40
C THR A 112 9.78 18.03 7.89
N ILE A 113 9.07 17.55 8.90
CA ILE A 113 9.21 16.20 9.46
C ILE A 113 7.84 15.52 9.34
N GLU A 114 7.78 14.38 8.67
CA GLU A 114 6.55 13.65 8.36
C GLU A 114 6.66 12.21 8.90
N PRO A 115 6.30 11.97 10.17
CA PRO A 115 6.14 10.62 10.68
C PRO A 115 4.86 9.98 10.13
N SER A 116 4.89 8.69 9.84
CA SER A 116 3.70 7.92 9.50
C SER A 116 3.77 6.49 10.00
N VAL A 117 2.59 5.91 10.19
CA VAL A 117 2.39 4.50 10.52
C VAL A 117 1.26 3.97 9.67
N MET A 118 1.49 2.86 8.98
CA MET A 118 0.48 2.17 8.19
C MET A 118 0.32 0.74 8.68
N TYR A 119 -0.91 0.35 8.96
CA TYR A 119 -1.26 -1.03 9.24
C TYR A 119 -1.98 -1.63 8.05
N GLU A 120 -1.55 -2.83 7.62
CA GLU A 120 -2.12 -3.54 6.47
C GLU A 120 -2.51 -4.96 6.87
N TYR A 121 -3.68 -5.39 6.42
CA TYR A 121 -4.19 -6.72 6.65
C TYR A 121 -4.75 -7.33 5.37
N VAL A 122 -4.27 -8.56 5.06
CA VAL A 122 -4.82 -9.45 4.03
C VAL A 122 -5.02 -10.82 4.68
N PRO A 123 -6.23 -11.37 4.71
CA PRO A 123 -6.46 -12.70 5.25
C PRO A 123 -5.77 -13.76 4.38
N GLY A 124 -5.35 -14.85 5.01
CA GLY A 124 -4.88 -16.02 4.27
C GLY A 124 -6.02 -16.65 3.49
N SER A 125 -5.77 -17.05 2.25
CA SER A 125 -6.70 -17.77 1.39
C SER A 125 -6.13 -19.16 1.02
N ASN A 126 -7.01 -20.14 0.79
CA ASN A 126 -6.58 -21.42 0.27
C ASN A 126 -6.26 -21.30 -1.22
N GLN A 127 -5.03 -21.61 -1.60
CA GLN A 127 -4.54 -21.48 -2.97
C GLN A 127 -4.17 -22.83 -3.59
N SER A 128 -4.43 -23.95 -2.91
CA SER A 128 -3.97 -25.27 -3.32
C SER A 128 -4.53 -25.77 -4.66
N GLN A 129 -5.71 -25.28 -5.04
CA GLN A 129 -6.39 -25.66 -6.29
C GLN A 129 -6.19 -24.65 -7.43
N ILE A 130 -5.49 -23.55 -7.16
CA ILE A 130 -5.29 -22.46 -8.11
C ILE A 130 -3.95 -22.62 -8.80
N ALA A 131 -3.95 -22.60 -10.13
CA ALA A 131 -2.72 -22.58 -10.90
C ALA A 131 -1.98 -21.27 -10.67
N GLN A 132 -0.77 -21.35 -10.14
CA GLN A 132 0.10 -20.19 -9.94
C GLN A 132 0.76 -19.83 -11.28
N ILE A 133 0.09 -19.03 -12.10
CA ILE A 133 0.54 -18.66 -13.44
C ILE A 133 1.30 -17.34 -13.39
N ASP A 134 0.81 -16.40 -12.62
CA ASP A 134 1.41 -15.07 -12.45
C ASP A 134 1.28 -14.55 -10.98
N GLN A 135 1.71 -13.31 -10.76
CA GLN A 135 1.68 -12.69 -9.43
C GLN A 135 0.26 -12.43 -8.90
N VAL A 136 -0.75 -12.40 -9.78
CA VAL A 136 -2.15 -12.18 -9.38
C VAL A 136 -2.70 -13.41 -8.68
N ASP A 137 -2.17 -14.58 -9.00
CA ASP A 137 -2.60 -15.87 -8.45
C ASP A 137 -2.03 -16.10 -7.04
N ASP A 138 -0.89 -15.50 -6.71
CA ASP A 138 -0.26 -15.62 -5.40
C ASP A 138 -0.65 -14.45 -4.49
N ILE A 139 -1.63 -14.65 -3.62
CA ILE A 139 -2.06 -13.65 -2.64
C ILE A 139 -1.55 -14.06 -1.25
N PRO A 140 -0.42 -13.53 -0.82
CA PRO A 140 0.10 -13.85 0.50
C PRO A 140 -0.77 -13.24 1.60
N LYS A 141 -0.90 -13.98 2.71
CA LYS A 141 -1.43 -13.42 3.95
C LYS A 141 -0.55 -12.26 4.40
N LYS A 142 -1.16 -11.12 4.75
CA LYS A 142 -0.45 -9.92 5.20
C LYS A 142 -1.01 -9.48 6.55
N ASN A 143 -0.14 -9.20 7.48
CA ASN A 143 -0.46 -8.56 8.74
C ASN A 143 0.78 -7.74 9.13
N LEU A 144 0.80 -6.48 8.68
CA LEU A 144 2.00 -5.69 8.59
C LEU A 144 1.78 -4.30 9.18
N LEU A 145 2.64 -3.92 10.09
CA LEU A 145 2.75 -2.55 10.60
C LEU A 145 4.01 -1.91 10.00
N THR A 146 3.84 -0.92 9.14
CA THR A 146 4.95 -0.16 8.55
C THR A 146 5.01 1.20 9.19
N TYR A 147 6.16 1.59 9.71
CA TYR A 147 6.41 2.94 10.20
C TYR A 147 7.49 3.61 9.37
N SER A 148 7.32 4.91 9.17
CA SER A 148 8.27 5.70 8.43
C SER A 148 8.46 7.09 9.02
N LEU A 149 9.61 7.67 8.72
CA LEU A 149 9.97 9.04 9.03
C LEU A 149 10.57 9.68 7.79
N ARG A 150 9.95 10.73 7.30
CA ARG A 150 10.50 11.54 6.23
C ARG A 150 10.89 12.91 6.77
N THR A 151 12.05 13.41 6.40
CA THR A 151 12.48 14.77 6.70
C THR A 151 12.93 15.46 5.43
N LYS A 152 12.49 16.70 5.25
CA LYS A 152 12.83 17.55 4.10
C LYS A 152 13.37 18.89 4.59
N LEU A 153 14.38 19.37 3.91
CA LEU A 153 14.89 20.72 4.09
C LEU A 153 14.87 21.44 2.74
N LEU A 154 13.96 22.38 2.61
CA LEU A 154 13.76 23.19 1.41
C LEU A 154 14.21 24.61 1.67
N GLU A 155 15.08 25.13 0.83
CA GLU A 155 15.44 26.55 0.77
C GLU A 155 14.53 27.28 -0.22
N GLN A 156 14.01 28.41 0.17
CA GLN A 156 13.32 29.35 -0.69
C GLN A 156 14.13 30.64 -0.80
N GLN A 157 14.69 30.89 -1.97
CA GLN A 157 15.50 32.05 -2.25
C GLN A 157 14.63 33.30 -2.51
N VAL A 158 15.21 34.46 -2.35
CA VAL A 158 14.53 35.75 -2.57
C VAL A 158 14.00 35.91 -3.99
N ASN A 159 14.66 35.30 -4.98
CA ASN A 159 14.26 35.32 -6.40
C ASN A 159 13.07 34.36 -6.71
N GLY A 160 12.50 33.70 -5.68
CA GLY A 160 11.39 32.77 -5.83
C GLY A 160 11.80 31.32 -6.21
N GLN A 161 13.07 31.07 -6.42
CA GLN A 161 13.58 29.71 -6.67
C GLN A 161 13.59 28.90 -5.38
N SER A 162 13.29 27.60 -5.51
CA SER A 162 13.33 26.64 -4.40
C SER A 162 14.43 25.62 -4.65
N PHE A 163 15.21 25.33 -3.60
CA PHE A 163 16.25 24.33 -3.64
C PHE A 163 16.03 23.29 -2.54
N ASN A 164 16.00 22.01 -2.91
CA ASN A 164 15.81 20.91 -1.96
C ASN A 164 17.17 20.41 -1.46
N TRP A 165 17.56 20.85 -0.25
CA TRP A 165 18.83 20.44 0.35
C TRP A 165 18.86 18.99 0.78
N LEU A 166 17.75 18.52 1.36
CA LEU A 166 17.67 17.18 1.93
C LEU A 166 16.25 16.65 1.80
N ASP A 167 16.13 15.44 1.28
CA ASP A 167 14.91 14.59 1.36
C ASP A 167 15.35 13.20 1.83
N LEU A 168 15.20 12.95 3.12
CA LEU A 168 15.57 11.69 3.76
C LEU A 168 14.31 10.94 4.18
N THR A 169 14.19 9.70 3.80
CA THR A 169 13.12 8.80 4.24
C THR A 169 13.70 7.53 4.85
N LEU A 170 13.21 7.18 6.02
CA LEU A 170 13.49 5.93 6.73
C LEU A 170 12.18 5.17 6.84
N ALA A 171 12.17 3.87 6.56
CA ALA A 171 11.00 3.02 6.73
C ALA A 171 11.40 1.62 7.16
N GLN A 172 10.56 1.01 7.99
CA GLN A 172 10.70 -0.38 8.40
C GLN A 172 9.32 -0.97 8.66
N SER A 173 9.17 -2.27 8.42
CA SER A 173 7.92 -2.98 8.63
C SER A 173 8.08 -4.05 9.72
N TYR A 174 7.03 -4.21 10.51
CA TYR A 174 6.92 -5.22 11.56
C TYR A 174 5.76 -6.18 11.24
N HIS A 175 6.04 -7.48 11.18
CA HIS A 175 5.05 -8.53 10.97
C HIS A 175 4.30 -8.85 12.27
N VAL A 176 3.02 -8.48 12.33
CA VAL A 176 2.15 -8.73 13.47
C VAL A 176 1.60 -10.16 13.36
N GLY A 177 1.79 -10.99 14.38
CA GLY A 177 1.17 -12.32 14.43
C GLY A 177 1.91 -13.45 13.72
N GLY A 178 3.20 -13.31 13.44
CA GLY A 178 4.07 -14.40 12.97
C GLY A 178 4.76 -14.15 11.64
N VAL A 179 5.70 -15.04 11.35
CA VAL A 179 6.54 -14.99 10.16
C VAL A 179 5.75 -15.37 8.93
N GLN A 180 5.79 -14.54 7.90
CA GLN A 180 5.30 -14.91 6.58
C GLN A 180 6.44 -15.49 5.75
N THR A 181 6.20 -16.66 5.19
CA THR A 181 7.19 -17.41 4.43
C THR A 181 7.42 -16.91 3.00
N ARG A 182 6.58 -16.02 2.50
CA ARG A 182 6.73 -15.35 1.18
C ARG A 182 6.01 -14.02 1.18
N ALA A 183 6.75 -12.95 1.36
CA ALA A 183 6.26 -11.62 1.04
C ALA A 183 6.51 -11.34 -0.45
N ARG A 184 5.72 -11.93 -1.33
CA ARG A 184 5.50 -11.33 -2.64
C ARG A 184 4.51 -10.21 -2.43
N GLU A 185 4.95 -9.01 -2.71
CA GLU A 185 4.14 -7.83 -2.53
C GLU A 185 2.86 -7.91 -3.37
N PHE A 186 1.73 -8.01 -2.70
CA PHE A 186 0.53 -7.43 -3.21
C PHE A 186 0.67 -5.91 -2.96
N THR A 187 1.36 -5.25 -3.85
CA THR A 187 1.42 -3.80 -3.83
C THR A 187 0.51 -3.27 -4.90
N PRO A 188 -0.69 -2.89 -4.53
CA PRO A 188 -1.23 -1.75 -5.19
C PRO A 188 -0.75 -0.53 -4.43
N GLY A 189 0.19 0.11 -5.04
CA GLY A 189 0.50 1.46 -4.75
C GLY A 189 0.60 1.78 -3.27
N VAL A 190 1.78 1.67 -2.79
CA VAL A 190 2.36 2.90 -2.39
C VAL A 190 1.63 3.54 -1.24
N LEU A 191 2.31 3.59 -0.15
CA LEU A 191 2.04 4.62 0.85
C LEU A 191 1.74 5.93 0.11
N PRO A 192 0.57 6.55 0.25
CA PRO A 192 0.17 7.72 -0.56
C PRO A 192 1.17 8.86 -0.52
N PHE A 193 1.94 8.96 0.56
CA PHE A 193 2.98 9.98 0.71
C PHE A 193 4.35 9.55 0.14
N LEU A 194 4.56 8.26 -0.13
CA LEU A 194 5.71 7.77 -0.89
C LEU A 194 5.44 7.76 -2.40
N GLY A 195 4.27 8.23 -2.86
CA GLY A 195 3.84 8.25 -4.27
C GLY A 195 4.74 9.02 -5.24
N SER A 196 5.69 9.80 -4.75
CA SER A 196 6.78 10.33 -5.55
C SER A 196 7.96 9.36 -5.71
N LEU A 197 7.93 8.22 -5.05
CA LEU A 197 8.89 7.14 -5.22
C LEU A 197 8.45 6.29 -6.42
N THR A 198 8.75 6.77 -7.62
CA THR A 198 8.39 6.15 -8.91
C THR A 198 9.12 4.82 -9.19
N GLN A 199 9.89 4.31 -8.25
CA GLN A 199 10.37 2.94 -8.32
C GLN A 199 9.59 2.12 -7.30
N PRO A 200 8.97 1.01 -7.72
CA PRO A 200 8.49 0.03 -6.76
C PRO A 200 9.68 -0.29 -5.86
N LEU A 201 9.48 -0.23 -4.55
CA LEU A 201 10.36 -0.91 -3.61
C LEU A 201 10.48 -2.32 -4.17
N GLN A 202 11.60 -2.62 -4.82
CA GLN A 202 11.85 -4.00 -5.22
C GLN A 202 11.72 -4.79 -3.94
N PRO A 203 10.83 -5.79 -3.89
CA PRO A 203 10.76 -6.63 -2.73
C PRO A 203 12.18 -7.14 -2.54
N ALA A 204 12.82 -6.76 -1.46
CA ALA A 204 13.89 -7.57 -0.97
C ALA A 204 13.24 -8.93 -0.75
N THR A 205 13.45 -9.85 -1.67
CA THR A 205 13.11 -11.25 -1.53
C THR A 205 14.01 -11.80 -0.43
N VAL A 206 13.77 -11.34 0.78
CA VAL A 206 14.41 -11.87 1.94
C VAL A 206 13.51 -13.00 2.40
N GLU A 207 13.85 -14.21 1.98
CA GLU A 207 13.46 -15.41 2.71
C GLU A 207 14.00 -15.27 4.14
N VAL A 208 13.26 -14.61 4.99
CA VAL A 208 13.61 -14.48 6.39
C VAL A 208 12.69 -15.38 7.18
N GLN A 209 13.01 -16.67 7.19
CA GLN A 209 12.53 -17.56 8.23
C GLN A 209 12.90 -16.95 9.59
N GLY A 210 11.91 -16.57 10.36
CA GLY A 210 12.07 -16.22 11.77
C GLY A 210 12.16 -14.74 12.12
N ARG A 211 12.23 -13.80 11.20
CA ARG A 211 12.29 -12.37 11.53
C ARG A 211 10.91 -11.72 11.52
N LYS A 212 10.59 -10.99 12.60
CA LYS A 212 9.38 -10.16 12.70
C LYS A 212 9.54 -8.77 12.08
N LEU A 213 10.78 -8.31 11.92
CA LEU A 213 11.12 -7.01 11.35
C LEU A 213 11.68 -7.18 9.95
N SER A 214 11.27 -6.33 9.03
CA SER A 214 11.90 -6.18 7.72
C SER A 214 13.26 -5.50 7.85
N ASP A 215 14.04 -5.50 6.76
CA ASP A 215 15.22 -4.66 6.69
C ASP A 215 14.83 -3.18 6.78
N LEU A 216 15.72 -2.36 7.34
CA LEU A 216 15.55 -0.91 7.37
C LEU A 216 15.78 -0.37 5.95
N TRP A 217 14.76 0.29 5.42
CA TRP A 217 14.88 0.98 4.14
C TRP A 217 15.24 2.45 4.37
N LEU A 218 16.23 2.92 3.61
CA LEU A 218 16.70 4.29 3.65
C LEU A 218 16.80 4.86 2.24
N ARG A 219 16.24 6.05 2.03
CA ARG A 219 16.43 6.86 0.83
C ARG A 219 16.90 8.24 1.24
N ALA A 220 17.97 8.71 0.61
CA ALA A 220 18.46 10.09 0.77
C ALA A 220 18.64 10.72 -0.60
N VAL A 221 18.09 11.93 -0.76
CA VAL A 221 18.34 12.80 -1.91
C VAL A 221 18.91 14.11 -1.37
N ILE A 222 20.08 14.47 -1.82
CA ILE A 222 20.80 15.66 -1.36
C ILE A 222 21.06 16.56 -2.56
N GLY A 223 20.71 17.86 -2.43
CA GLY A 223 21.04 18.86 -3.42
C GLY A 223 20.32 18.67 -4.77
N ASN A 224 19.00 18.68 -4.78
CA ASN A 224 18.22 18.59 -6.02
C ASN A 224 17.49 19.91 -6.30
N THR A 225 17.68 20.45 -7.51
CA THR A 225 16.99 21.64 -8.05
C THR A 225 15.68 21.25 -8.71
#